data_d69f8c6f058f7a454c92b582dd12f031
#
_entry.id   d69f8c6f058f7a454c92b582dd12f031
#
_cell.length_a   1.000
_cell.length_b   1.000
_cell.length_c   1.000
_cell.angle_alpha   90.00
_cell.angle_beta   90.00
_cell.angle_gamma   90.00
#
_symmetry.space_group_name_H-M   'P 1'
#
loop_
_entity.id
_entity.type
_entity.pdbx_description
1 polymer ?
#
loop_
_entity_poly.entity_id
_entity_poly.type
_entity_poly.pdbx_seq_one_letter_code
_entity_poly.pdbx_strand_id
1 'polypeptide(L)'
;MNIAADIVGREAGPEPAAIDLRWLMAYNAALGEVSEAAHALFPVCYEWPANRTLRVASGLQALNERLVHAQHDLVIHRAPRAGETLQVAGRIVSVAQRRPGAFVVMRMQARGAAGDAVSTTDYGMLYRGVQLQGPTRAIEKAEDPPQHEAQLPPVGEIAVAATAAHVYTECARIWNPIHTE
;
A
#
# COMPACT_ATOMS: atom_id res chain seq x y z
N MET A 1 19.00 12.90 8.03
CA MET A 1 17.56 12.69 8.25
C MET A 1 17.37 11.39 9.00
N ASN A 2 16.48 11.36 9.98
CA ASN A 2 16.31 10.19 10.83
C ASN A 2 14.82 9.85 10.98
N ILE A 3 14.56 8.56 11.20
CA ILE A 3 13.25 8.05 11.64
C ILE A 3 13.44 7.48 13.05
N ALA A 4 12.62 7.90 14.00
CA ALA A 4 12.69 7.39 15.36
C ALA A 4 12.00 6.00 15.46
N ALA A 5 12.57 5.08 16.23
CA ALA A 5 12.01 3.74 16.38
C ALA A 5 10.68 3.72 17.18
N ASP A 6 10.37 4.79 17.89
CA ASP A 6 9.16 4.94 18.70
C ASP A 6 7.88 5.21 17.90
N ILE A 7 7.99 5.39 16.58
CA ILE A 7 6.82 5.46 15.70
C ILE A 7 6.08 4.11 15.59
N VAL A 8 6.72 3.00 15.93
CA VAL A 8 6.07 1.68 15.95
C VAL A 8 4.91 1.69 16.94
N GLY A 9 3.77 1.23 16.46
CA GLY A 9 2.51 1.28 17.18
C GLY A 9 1.65 2.51 16.90
N ARG A 10 2.14 3.52 16.17
CA ARG A 10 1.30 4.64 15.73
C ARG A 10 0.22 4.16 14.78
N GLU A 11 -0.97 4.70 14.94
CA GLU A 11 -2.17 4.33 14.21
C GLU A 11 -2.81 5.55 13.55
N ALA A 12 -3.58 5.30 12.50
CA ALA A 12 -4.45 6.29 11.87
C ALA A 12 -5.73 5.62 11.35
N GLY A 13 -6.80 6.38 11.31
CA GLY A 13 -8.12 5.90 10.91
C GLY A 13 -8.95 5.43 12.12
N PRO A 14 -10.07 4.71 11.91
CA PRO A 14 -10.50 4.27 10.59
C PRO A 14 -11.02 5.42 9.70
N GLU A 15 -10.74 5.32 8.40
CA GLU A 15 -11.25 6.23 7.38
C GLU A 15 -12.28 5.51 6.50
N PRO A 16 -13.42 6.14 6.17
CA PRO A 16 -14.42 5.55 5.31
C PRO A 16 -13.95 5.54 3.85
N ALA A 17 -14.14 4.42 3.17
CA ALA A 17 -13.88 4.25 1.75
C ALA A 17 -15.13 3.71 1.05
N ALA A 18 -15.83 4.56 0.32
CA ALA A 18 -17.00 4.17 -0.46
C ALA A 18 -16.54 3.49 -1.77
N ILE A 19 -17.01 2.27 -1.98
CA ILE A 19 -16.70 1.47 -3.17
C ILE A 19 -17.85 1.64 -4.18
N ASP A 20 -17.63 2.42 -5.22
CA ASP A 20 -18.61 2.58 -6.28
C ASP A 20 -18.30 1.72 -7.51
N LEU A 21 -19.35 1.30 -8.24
CA LEU A 21 -19.21 0.43 -9.41
C LEU A 21 -18.35 1.08 -10.51
N ARG A 22 -18.48 2.38 -10.73
CA ARG A 22 -17.70 3.08 -11.76
C ARG A 22 -16.21 3.06 -11.43
N TRP A 23 -15.86 3.15 -10.15
CA TRP A 23 -14.47 3.07 -9.72
C TRP A 23 -13.88 1.67 -9.98
N LEU A 24 -14.63 0.61 -9.61
CA LEU A 24 -14.23 -0.76 -9.91
C LEU A 24 -14.01 -0.98 -11.41
N MET A 25 -14.99 -0.59 -12.22
CA MET A 25 -14.91 -0.71 -13.69
C MET A 25 -13.75 0.10 -14.28
N ALA A 26 -13.56 1.35 -13.84
CA ALA A 26 -12.48 2.20 -14.31
C ALA A 26 -11.10 1.62 -13.98
N TYR A 27 -10.93 1.12 -12.75
CA TYR A 27 -9.68 0.49 -12.34
C TYR A 27 -9.38 -0.79 -13.12
N ASN A 28 -10.38 -1.67 -13.29
CA ASN A 28 -10.25 -2.88 -14.10
C ASN A 28 -9.88 -2.55 -15.55
N ALA A 29 -10.57 -1.58 -16.15
CA ALA A 29 -10.30 -1.14 -17.52
C ALA A 29 -8.88 -0.59 -17.70
N ALA A 30 -8.34 0.14 -16.69
CA ALA A 30 -6.97 0.64 -16.72
C ALA A 30 -5.93 -0.50 -16.71
N LEU A 31 -6.31 -1.67 -16.22
CA LEU A 31 -5.49 -2.88 -16.21
C LEU A 31 -5.80 -3.85 -17.36
N GLY A 32 -6.67 -3.44 -18.29
CA GLY A 32 -7.05 -4.24 -19.46
C GLY A 32 -8.08 -5.33 -19.16
N GLU A 33 -8.80 -5.24 -18.04
CA GLU A 33 -9.84 -6.20 -17.66
C GLU A 33 -11.25 -5.62 -17.88
N VAL A 34 -12.19 -6.51 -18.26
CA VAL A 34 -13.61 -6.19 -18.36
C VAL A 34 -14.35 -7.00 -17.30
N SER A 35 -14.52 -6.39 -16.11
CA SER A 35 -15.15 -7.04 -14.95
C SER A 35 -15.84 -6.01 -14.07
N GLU A 36 -16.94 -6.40 -13.43
CA GLU A 36 -17.57 -5.65 -12.33
C GLU A 36 -17.06 -6.08 -10.95
N ALA A 37 -16.34 -7.22 -10.89
CA ALA A 37 -15.68 -7.67 -9.67
C ALA A 37 -14.41 -6.84 -9.41
N ALA A 38 -14.07 -6.63 -8.16
CA ALA A 38 -12.85 -5.92 -7.80
C ALA A 38 -11.61 -6.72 -8.24
N HIS A 39 -10.71 -6.07 -8.97
CA HIS A 39 -9.39 -6.61 -9.27
C HIS A 39 -8.61 -6.91 -7.99
N ALA A 40 -7.75 -7.93 -8.01
CA ALA A 40 -6.97 -8.34 -6.84
C ALA A 40 -6.09 -7.22 -6.25
N LEU A 41 -5.62 -6.29 -7.07
CA LEU A 41 -4.80 -5.14 -6.62
C LEU A 41 -5.63 -3.89 -6.27
N PHE A 42 -6.96 -3.94 -6.37
CA PHE A 42 -7.82 -2.80 -6.04
C PHE A 42 -7.70 -2.30 -4.57
N PRO A 43 -7.32 -3.13 -3.58
CA PRO A 43 -7.11 -2.67 -2.20
C PRO A 43 -6.21 -1.44 -2.09
N VAL A 44 -5.16 -1.31 -2.89
CA VAL A 44 -4.28 -0.14 -2.88
C VAL A 44 -5.04 1.18 -3.03
N CYS A 45 -6.13 1.17 -3.79
CA CYS A 45 -6.92 2.36 -4.10
C CYS A 45 -7.66 2.89 -2.87
N TYR A 46 -8.37 2.02 -2.16
CA TYR A 46 -9.14 2.43 -0.98
C TYR A 46 -8.29 2.52 0.30
N GLU A 47 -7.11 1.91 0.32
CA GLU A 47 -6.15 2.00 1.43
C GLU A 47 -5.30 3.28 1.37
N TRP A 48 -5.16 3.88 0.18
CA TRP A 48 -4.28 5.02 -0.04
C TRP A 48 -4.56 6.24 0.86
N PRO A 49 -5.83 6.67 1.09
CA PRO A 49 -6.11 7.76 2.01
C PRO A 49 -5.59 7.49 3.43
N ALA A 50 -5.91 6.31 3.99
CA ALA A 50 -5.46 5.92 5.33
C ALA A 50 -3.94 5.79 5.42
N ASN A 51 -3.28 5.27 4.37
CA ASN A 51 -1.82 5.24 4.27
C ASN A 51 -1.21 6.65 4.34
N ARG A 52 -1.78 7.61 3.61
CA ARG A 52 -1.34 9.01 3.67
C ARG A 52 -1.51 9.61 5.06
N THR A 53 -2.68 9.43 5.68
CA THR A 53 -2.96 9.92 7.03
C THR A 53 -1.97 9.35 8.04
N LEU A 54 -1.67 8.04 7.97
CA LEU A 54 -0.69 7.41 8.85
C LEU A 54 0.72 8.00 8.65
N ARG A 55 1.15 8.25 7.41
CA ARG A 55 2.45 8.87 7.12
C ARG A 55 2.54 10.30 7.67
N VAL A 56 1.48 11.08 7.54
CA VAL A 56 1.40 12.42 8.13
C VAL A 56 1.49 12.36 9.66
N ALA A 57 0.66 11.54 10.29
CA ALA A 57 0.64 11.37 11.75
C ALA A 57 1.96 10.87 12.33
N SER A 58 2.75 10.15 11.52
CA SER A 58 4.04 9.60 11.92
C SER A 58 5.24 10.48 11.55
N GLY A 59 5.02 11.63 10.90
CA GLY A 59 6.09 12.51 10.42
C GLY A 59 6.82 11.97 9.18
N LEU A 60 6.40 10.85 8.62
CA LEU A 60 7.04 10.20 7.47
C LEU A 60 6.78 10.94 6.15
N GLN A 61 5.72 11.76 6.10
CA GLN A 61 5.39 12.59 4.93
C GLN A 61 6.54 13.54 4.54
N ALA A 62 7.29 14.06 5.51
CA ALA A 62 8.43 14.94 5.27
C ALA A 62 9.60 14.25 4.55
N LEU A 63 9.58 12.93 4.42
CA LEU A 63 10.62 12.11 3.81
C LEU A 63 10.20 11.50 2.46
N ASN A 64 9.10 11.96 1.87
CA ASN A 64 8.54 11.39 0.65
C ASN A 64 9.53 11.30 -0.53
N GLU A 65 10.39 12.29 -0.70
CA GLU A 65 11.42 12.28 -1.75
C GLU A 65 12.46 11.14 -1.60
N ARG A 66 12.52 10.55 -0.42
CA ARG A 66 13.41 9.41 -0.09
C ARG A 66 12.71 8.07 -0.16
N LEU A 67 11.39 8.10 -0.28
CA LEU A 67 10.55 6.92 -0.19
C LEU A 67 10.58 6.08 -1.46
N VAL A 68 10.75 4.77 -1.28
CA VAL A 68 10.51 3.74 -2.29
C VAL A 68 9.55 2.70 -1.68
N HIS A 69 8.48 2.38 -2.39
CA HIS A 69 7.62 1.25 -2.05
C HIS A 69 8.36 -0.03 -2.46
N ALA A 70 8.85 -0.78 -1.47
CA ALA A 70 9.77 -1.89 -1.69
C ALA A 70 9.15 -3.28 -1.50
N GLN A 71 8.02 -3.36 -0.79
CA GLN A 71 7.31 -4.61 -0.50
C GLN A 71 5.82 -4.34 -0.36
N HIS A 72 5.00 -5.28 -0.84
CA HIS A 72 3.55 -5.22 -0.75
C HIS A 72 2.99 -6.62 -0.56
N ASP A 73 2.63 -6.95 0.67
CA ASP A 73 2.05 -8.24 1.02
C ASP A 73 0.56 -8.04 1.28
N LEU A 74 -0.26 -8.63 0.44
CA LEU A 74 -1.71 -8.46 0.45
C LEU A 74 -2.42 -9.78 0.72
N VAL A 75 -3.28 -9.78 1.72
CA VAL A 75 -4.23 -10.86 1.99
C VAL A 75 -5.63 -10.34 1.75
N ILE A 76 -6.33 -10.92 0.77
CA ILE A 76 -7.73 -10.64 0.48
C ILE A 76 -8.58 -11.68 1.23
N HIS A 77 -9.34 -11.23 2.22
CA HIS A 77 -10.25 -12.08 2.99
C HIS A 77 -11.57 -12.28 2.25
N ARG A 78 -12.04 -11.23 1.57
CA ARG A 78 -13.12 -11.24 0.58
C ARG A 78 -12.99 -10.07 -0.38
N ALA A 79 -13.57 -10.19 -1.55
CA ALA A 79 -13.64 -9.07 -2.49
C ALA A 79 -14.54 -7.94 -1.93
N PRO A 80 -14.15 -6.67 -2.09
CA PRO A 80 -15.04 -5.55 -1.84
C PRO A 80 -16.18 -5.52 -2.89
N ARG A 81 -17.34 -5.00 -2.49
CA ARG A 81 -18.54 -4.96 -3.32
C ARG A 81 -18.92 -3.53 -3.67
N ALA A 82 -19.43 -3.32 -4.87
CA ALA A 82 -20.01 -2.05 -5.25
C ALA A 82 -21.16 -1.66 -4.29
N GLY A 83 -21.20 -0.41 -3.87
CA GLY A 83 -22.20 0.14 -2.96
C GLY A 83 -21.86 -0.03 -1.48
N GLU A 84 -20.80 -0.75 -1.09
CA GLU A 84 -20.39 -0.82 0.32
C GLU A 84 -19.46 0.34 0.70
N THR A 85 -19.43 0.64 1.99
CA THR A 85 -18.43 1.54 2.58
C THR A 85 -17.57 0.75 3.54
N LEU A 86 -16.26 0.69 3.24
CA LEU A 86 -15.28 0.06 4.09
C LEU A 86 -14.77 1.04 5.15
N GLN A 87 -14.26 0.51 6.26
CA GLN A 87 -13.52 1.24 7.26
C GLN A 87 -12.04 0.80 7.16
N VAL A 88 -11.16 1.73 6.82
CA VAL A 88 -9.74 1.45 6.61
C VAL A 88 -8.90 2.09 7.71
N ALA A 89 -8.18 1.28 8.45
CA ALA A 89 -7.24 1.72 9.49
C ALA A 89 -5.81 1.32 9.15
N GLY A 90 -4.86 2.13 9.58
CA GLY A 90 -3.43 1.89 9.39
C GLY A 90 -2.67 1.88 10.69
N ARG A 91 -1.61 1.05 10.78
CA ARG A 91 -0.70 0.97 11.91
C ARG A 91 0.74 0.73 11.46
N ILE A 92 1.72 1.39 12.09
CA ILE A 92 3.13 1.05 11.90
C ILE A 92 3.45 -0.18 12.76
N VAL A 93 3.78 -1.28 12.10
CA VAL A 93 4.03 -2.57 12.78
C VAL A 93 5.51 -2.86 12.99
N SER A 94 6.39 -2.32 12.14
CA SER A 94 7.83 -2.47 12.36
C SER A 94 8.66 -1.36 11.73
N VAL A 95 9.86 -1.15 12.28
CA VAL A 95 10.94 -0.35 11.70
C VAL A 95 12.27 -1.07 11.84
N ALA A 96 13.10 -1.03 10.81
CA ALA A 96 14.42 -1.64 10.81
C ALA A 96 15.43 -0.80 10.04
N GLN A 97 16.70 -0.80 10.46
CA GLN A 97 17.76 -0.30 9.62
C GLN A 97 18.11 -1.36 8.56
N ARG A 98 18.07 -0.97 7.30
CA ARG A 98 18.57 -1.75 6.17
C ARG A 98 19.78 -1.04 5.56
N ARG A 99 20.56 -1.76 4.71
CA ARG A 99 21.74 -1.16 4.07
C ARG A 99 21.44 0.12 3.29
N PRO A 100 20.33 0.23 2.50
CA PRO A 100 20.05 1.45 1.73
C PRO A 100 19.34 2.55 2.55
N GLY A 101 18.83 2.26 3.76
CA GLY A 101 18.09 3.23 4.57
C GLY A 101 17.17 2.61 5.61
N ALA A 102 16.31 3.40 6.21
CA ALA A 102 15.32 2.93 7.17
C ALA A 102 14.16 2.25 6.44
N PHE A 103 13.77 1.06 6.89
CA PHE A 103 12.65 0.29 6.38
C PHE A 103 11.50 0.31 7.38
N VAL A 104 10.33 0.72 6.95
CA VAL A 104 9.12 0.85 7.76
C VAL A 104 8.03 -0.03 7.18
N VAL A 105 7.40 -0.87 7.98
CA VAL A 105 6.23 -1.64 7.57
C VAL A 105 4.98 -1.01 8.17
N MET A 106 4.06 -0.66 7.29
CA MET A 106 2.75 -0.13 7.64
C MET A 106 1.68 -1.15 7.26
N ARG A 107 0.93 -1.63 8.24
CA ARG A 107 -0.22 -2.52 8.02
C ARG A 107 -1.49 -1.72 7.85
N MET A 108 -2.18 -1.93 6.72
CA MET A 108 -3.53 -1.45 6.46
C MET A 108 -4.51 -2.59 6.67
N GLN A 109 -5.64 -2.30 7.31
CA GLN A 109 -6.74 -3.24 7.49
C GLN A 109 -8.04 -2.59 7.04
N ALA A 110 -8.71 -3.23 6.08
CA ALA A 110 -10.03 -2.83 5.65
C ALA A 110 -11.09 -3.78 6.20
N ARG A 111 -12.16 -3.21 6.73
CA ARG A 111 -13.30 -3.95 7.30
C ARG A 111 -14.61 -3.47 6.69
N GLY A 112 -15.55 -4.38 6.51
CA GLY A 112 -16.92 -4.06 6.14
C GLY A 112 -17.71 -3.47 7.32
N ALA A 113 -18.95 -3.03 7.04
CA ALA A 113 -19.83 -2.42 8.05
C ALA A 113 -20.15 -3.35 9.23
N ALA A 114 -20.17 -4.65 9.03
CA ALA A 114 -20.34 -5.66 10.08
C ALA A 114 -19.05 -5.97 10.87
N GLY A 115 -17.94 -5.29 10.57
CA GLY A 115 -16.64 -5.54 11.19
C GLY A 115 -15.86 -6.70 10.57
N ASP A 116 -16.40 -7.35 9.55
CA ASP A 116 -15.78 -8.44 8.82
C ASP A 116 -14.52 -7.96 8.06
N ALA A 117 -13.48 -8.78 8.05
CA ALA A 117 -12.24 -8.46 7.36
C ALA A 117 -12.43 -8.52 5.84
N VAL A 118 -11.93 -7.51 5.13
CA VAL A 118 -11.93 -7.40 3.66
C VAL A 118 -10.53 -7.59 3.11
N SER A 119 -9.57 -6.78 3.56
CA SER A 119 -8.15 -6.94 3.22
C SER A 119 -7.24 -6.65 4.41
N THR A 120 -6.04 -7.21 4.36
CA THR A 120 -4.91 -6.84 5.21
C THR A 120 -3.69 -6.70 4.32
N THR A 121 -3.04 -5.53 4.36
CA THR A 121 -1.90 -5.22 3.50
C THR A 121 -0.73 -4.71 4.32
N ASP A 122 0.45 -5.32 4.15
CA ASP A 122 1.70 -4.81 4.68
C ASP A 122 2.46 -4.04 3.59
N TYR A 123 2.58 -2.74 3.80
CA TYR A 123 3.36 -1.84 2.95
C TYR A 123 4.77 -1.71 3.51
N GLY A 124 5.76 -2.32 2.85
CA GLY A 124 7.17 -2.16 3.16
C GLY A 124 7.75 -0.93 2.44
N MET A 125 7.98 0.12 3.21
CA MET A 125 8.46 1.42 2.73
C MET A 125 9.93 1.63 3.09
N LEU A 126 10.78 1.78 2.07
CA LEU A 126 12.20 2.05 2.24
C LEU A 126 12.48 3.54 2.08
N TYR A 127 13.00 4.18 3.12
CA TYR A 127 13.44 5.58 3.12
C TYR A 127 14.95 5.65 2.87
N ARG A 128 15.35 5.86 1.62
CA ARG A 128 16.75 5.82 1.17
C ARG A 128 17.61 6.91 1.83
N GLY A 129 18.77 6.51 2.35
CA GLY A 129 19.72 7.42 3.00
C GLY A 129 19.22 7.98 4.34
N VAL A 130 18.10 7.47 4.86
CA VAL A 130 17.56 7.84 6.18
C VAL A 130 18.04 6.83 7.21
N GLN A 131 18.47 7.31 8.38
CA GLN A 131 18.95 6.47 9.49
C GLN A 131 17.82 6.19 10.47
N LEU A 132 17.78 4.98 11.00
CA LEU A 132 16.91 4.64 12.12
C LEU A 132 17.54 5.16 13.42
N GLN A 133 16.79 5.96 14.17
CA GLN A 133 17.17 6.43 15.49
C GLN A 133 16.58 5.50 16.57
N GLY A 134 17.43 4.70 17.17
CA GLY A 134 17.04 3.65 18.12
C GLY A 134 17.18 2.24 17.53
N PRO A 135 16.82 1.20 18.30
CA PRO A 135 16.92 -0.18 17.87
C PRO A 135 15.83 -0.53 16.83
N THR A 136 16.09 -1.56 16.04
CA THR A 136 15.04 -2.24 15.27
C THR A 136 13.89 -2.62 16.21
N ARG A 137 12.66 -2.31 15.82
CA ARG A 137 11.46 -2.57 16.63
C ARG A 137 10.34 -3.13 15.77
N ALA A 138 9.68 -4.15 16.30
CA ALA A 138 8.47 -4.73 15.71
C ALA A 138 7.49 -5.10 16.82
N ILE A 139 6.20 -4.86 16.61
CA ILE A 139 5.10 -5.32 17.47
C ILE A 139 4.40 -6.53 16.85
N GLU A 140 4.53 -6.67 15.52
CA GLU A 140 4.07 -7.83 14.78
C GLU A 140 5.15 -8.21 13.77
N LYS A 141 5.35 -9.51 13.55
CA LYS A 141 6.28 -9.98 12.55
C LYS A 141 5.64 -9.79 11.18
N ALA A 142 6.26 -8.97 10.33
CA ALA A 142 6.01 -9.04 8.90
C ALA A 142 6.63 -10.34 8.39
N GLU A 143 5.93 -11.07 7.53
CA GLU A 143 6.50 -12.25 6.90
C GLU A 143 7.66 -11.82 6.01
N ASP A 144 8.79 -12.52 6.11
CA ASP A 144 9.87 -12.33 5.16
C ASP A 144 9.40 -12.87 3.79
N PRO A 145 9.62 -12.12 2.70
CA PRO A 145 9.23 -12.60 1.38
C PRO A 145 9.94 -13.93 1.10
N PRO A 146 9.27 -14.89 0.45
CA PRO A 146 9.91 -16.14 0.09
C PRO A 146 11.16 -15.87 -0.75
N GLN A 147 12.28 -16.40 -0.35
CA GLN A 147 13.52 -16.31 -1.12
C GLN A 147 13.43 -17.32 -2.27
N HIS A 148 13.23 -16.83 -3.47
CA HIS A 148 13.30 -17.65 -4.68
C HIS A 148 14.74 -17.62 -5.21
N GLU A 149 15.50 -18.66 -5.01
CA GLU A 149 16.84 -18.82 -5.60
C GLU A 149 16.79 -19.26 -7.08
N ALA A 150 15.66 -19.76 -7.54
CA ALA A 150 15.51 -20.24 -8.90
C ALA A 150 15.18 -19.09 -9.87
N GLN A 151 15.89 -19.01 -10.98
CA GLN A 151 15.46 -18.19 -12.12
C GLN A 151 14.18 -18.81 -12.69
N LEU A 152 13.04 -18.13 -12.44
CA LEU A 152 11.78 -18.52 -13.04
C LEU A 152 11.78 -18.16 -14.53
N PRO A 153 11.25 -19.03 -15.42
CA PRO A 153 11.13 -18.69 -16.82
C PRO A 153 10.16 -17.51 -17.02
N PRO A 154 10.37 -16.66 -18.05
CA PRO A 154 9.39 -15.65 -18.42
C PRO A 154 8.03 -16.30 -18.70
N VAL A 155 6.97 -15.73 -18.14
CA VAL A 155 5.60 -16.22 -18.34
C VAL A 155 4.82 -15.39 -19.36
N GLY A 156 5.31 -14.21 -19.73
CA GLY A 156 4.70 -13.33 -20.71
C GLY A 156 5.40 -11.99 -20.82
N GLU A 157 4.91 -11.17 -21.74
CA GLU A 157 5.37 -9.81 -21.99
C GLU A 157 4.16 -8.87 -22.04
N ILE A 158 4.26 -7.71 -21.41
CA ILE A 158 3.22 -6.69 -21.40
C ILE A 158 3.83 -5.40 -21.96
N ALA A 159 3.25 -4.88 -23.04
CA ALA A 159 3.59 -3.58 -23.59
C ALA A 159 2.91 -2.48 -22.78
N VAL A 160 3.70 -1.61 -22.16
CA VAL A 160 3.21 -0.47 -21.37
C VAL A 160 3.19 0.78 -22.24
N ALA A 161 2.01 1.33 -22.51
CA ALA A 161 1.87 2.57 -23.29
C ALA A 161 2.43 3.77 -22.53
N ALA A 162 2.94 4.78 -23.25
CA ALA A 162 3.47 6.01 -22.64
C ALA A 162 2.46 6.74 -21.73
N THR A 163 1.15 6.61 -22.01
CA THR A 163 0.07 7.22 -21.22
C THR A 163 -0.44 6.32 -20.07
N ALA A 164 0.07 5.11 -19.93
CA ALA A 164 -0.48 4.13 -18.97
C ALA A 164 -0.44 4.63 -17.52
N ALA A 165 0.63 5.32 -17.12
CA ALA A 165 0.75 5.87 -15.78
C ALA A 165 -0.32 6.94 -15.50
N HIS A 166 -0.66 7.80 -16.48
CA HIS A 166 -1.71 8.80 -16.34
C HIS A 166 -3.09 8.15 -16.21
N VAL A 167 -3.40 7.17 -17.07
CA VAL A 167 -4.66 6.43 -17.01
C VAL A 167 -4.80 5.69 -15.68
N TYR A 168 -3.74 4.99 -15.27
CA TYR A 168 -3.74 4.26 -13.99
C TYR A 168 -3.97 5.20 -12.80
N THR A 169 -3.25 6.33 -12.74
CA THR A 169 -3.35 7.33 -11.67
C THR A 169 -4.79 7.82 -11.49
N GLU A 170 -5.47 8.17 -12.59
CA GLU A 170 -6.86 8.64 -12.57
C GLU A 170 -7.83 7.53 -12.14
N CYS A 171 -7.68 6.34 -12.70
CA CYS A 171 -8.57 5.21 -12.39
C CYS A 171 -8.35 4.67 -10.97
N ALA A 172 -7.12 4.67 -10.47
CA ALA A 172 -6.82 4.30 -9.10
C ALA A 172 -7.20 5.38 -8.07
N ARG A 173 -7.43 6.63 -8.50
CA ARG A 173 -7.58 7.82 -7.64
C ARG A 173 -6.35 8.04 -6.74
N ILE A 174 -5.16 7.68 -7.27
CA ILE A 174 -3.88 7.84 -6.60
C ILE A 174 -3.00 8.70 -7.48
N TRP A 175 -2.71 9.91 -7.03
CA TRP A 175 -1.81 10.77 -7.77
C TRP A 175 -0.48 10.93 -7.05
N ASN A 176 0.61 10.71 -7.80
CA ASN A 176 1.97 10.95 -7.34
C ASN A 176 2.80 11.42 -8.53
N PRO A 177 3.29 12.68 -8.52
CA PRO A 177 4.01 13.27 -9.66
C PRO A 177 5.19 12.46 -10.14
N ILE A 178 5.87 11.72 -9.26
CA ILE A 178 7.03 10.88 -9.62
C ILE A 178 6.70 9.82 -10.71
N HIS A 179 5.41 9.53 -10.94
CA HIS A 179 4.98 8.55 -11.93
C HIS A 179 4.46 9.19 -13.22
N THR A 180 4.22 10.50 -13.22
CA THR A 180 3.53 11.21 -14.33
C THR A 180 4.29 12.42 -14.86
N GLU A 181 5.37 12.87 -14.20
CA GLU A 181 6.18 14.04 -14.57
C GLU A 181 7.64 13.68 -14.86
#